data_bdbd4e91d9c1170fd2f684b06aa7048d
#
_entry.id   bdbd4e91d9c1170fd2f684b06aa7048d
#
_cell.length_a   1.000
_cell.length_b   1.000
_cell.length_c   1.000
_cell.angle_alpha   90.00
_cell.angle_beta   90.00
_cell.angle_gamma   90.00
#
_symmetry.space_group_name_H-M   'P 1'
#
loop_
_entity.id
_entity.type
_entity.pdbx_description
1 polymer ?
#
loop_
_entity_poly.entity_id
_entity_poly.type
_entity_poly.pdbx_seq_one_letter_code
_entity_poly.pdbx_strand_id
1 'polypeptide(L)'
;MRILLDENFPKSAADVIAVAGHEVISFADVCEFGADDEEVFVRAQKLGAVILTSDRDFYHTVPLVHPEHCGIIVVALRQPNRRAILTRLQWFFENFDCQMANRVFILRDYSCRAK
;
A
#
# COMPACT_ATOMS: atom_id res chain seq x y z
N MET A 1 11.18 2.05 5.69
CA MET A 1 10.51 2.97 4.74
C MET A 1 9.26 3.58 5.35
N ARG A 2 8.73 4.60 4.70
CA ARG A 2 7.46 5.20 5.11
C ARG A 2 6.34 4.57 4.30
N ILE A 3 5.23 4.26 4.97
CA ILE A 3 4.08 3.63 4.33
C ILE A 3 2.82 4.44 4.66
N LEU A 4 2.16 4.93 3.61
CA LEU A 4 0.89 5.62 3.73
C LEU A 4 -0.25 4.61 3.57
N LEU A 5 -1.08 4.49 4.61
CA LEU A 5 -2.28 3.67 4.55
C LEU A 5 -3.38 4.42 3.82
N ASP A 6 -4.01 3.76 2.84
CA ASP A 6 -5.18 4.31 2.19
C ASP A 6 -6.38 4.35 3.15
N GLU A 7 -7.35 5.20 2.83
CA GLU A 7 -8.50 5.53 3.68
C GLU A 7 -9.25 4.31 4.20
N ASN A 8 -9.49 3.33 3.33
CA ASN A 8 -10.29 2.15 3.66
C ASN A 8 -9.45 0.93 4.06
N PHE A 9 -8.14 1.09 4.18
CA PHE A 9 -7.29 0.00 4.62
C PHE A 9 -7.40 -0.18 6.13
N PRO A 10 -7.36 -1.44 6.66
CA PRO A 10 -7.47 -1.66 8.10
C PRO A 10 -6.40 -0.91 8.89
N LYS A 11 -6.82 -0.10 9.85
CA LYS A 11 -5.89 0.69 10.67
C LYS A 11 -4.96 -0.18 11.51
N SER A 12 -5.39 -1.39 11.85
CA SER A 12 -4.57 -2.35 12.57
C SER A 12 -3.34 -2.83 11.77
N ALA A 13 -3.30 -2.56 10.45
CA ALA A 13 -2.11 -2.79 9.66
C ALA A 13 -0.90 -1.98 10.16
N ALA A 14 -1.14 -0.88 10.87
CA ALA A 14 -0.07 -0.08 11.46
C ALA A 14 0.85 -0.91 12.36
N ASP A 15 0.29 -1.82 13.14
CA ASP A 15 1.08 -2.68 14.02
C ASP A 15 1.96 -3.65 13.24
N VAL A 16 1.43 -4.24 12.18
CA VAL A 16 2.18 -5.15 11.30
C VAL A 16 3.35 -4.42 10.65
N ILE A 17 3.10 -3.22 10.18
CA ILE A 17 4.10 -2.38 9.53
C ILE A 17 5.20 -1.97 10.51
N ALA A 18 4.81 -1.55 11.72
CA ALA A 18 5.75 -1.15 12.76
C ALA A 18 6.64 -2.31 13.20
N VAL A 19 6.08 -3.49 13.38
CA VAL A 19 6.84 -4.70 13.72
C VAL A 19 7.86 -5.03 12.64
N ALA A 20 7.52 -4.77 11.38
CA ALA A 20 8.44 -4.96 10.25
C ALA A 20 9.53 -3.88 10.16
N GLY A 21 9.51 -2.87 11.04
CA GLY A 21 10.53 -1.83 11.09
C GLY A 21 10.25 -0.61 10.23
N HIS A 22 9.02 -0.40 9.79
CA HIS A 22 8.64 0.70 8.92
C HIS A 22 7.79 1.75 9.63
N GLU A 23 7.84 2.97 9.12
CA GLU A 23 7.05 4.10 9.64
C GLU A 23 5.69 4.13 8.96
N VAL A 24 4.62 4.31 9.74
CA VAL A 24 3.25 4.39 9.26
C VAL A 24 2.79 5.83 9.19
N ILE A 25 2.17 6.21 8.09
CA ILE A 25 1.51 7.50 7.94
C ILE A 25 0.01 7.22 7.76
N SER A 26 -0.79 7.77 8.67
CA SER A 26 -2.25 7.61 8.60
C SER A 26 -2.82 8.50 7.51
N PHE A 27 -3.81 8.00 6.77
CA PHE A 27 -4.51 8.76 5.73
C PHE A 27 -5.05 10.08 6.26
N ALA A 28 -5.68 10.06 7.44
CA ALA A 28 -6.31 11.24 8.02
C ALA A 28 -5.32 12.36 8.37
N ASP A 29 -4.05 12.05 8.53
CA ASP A 29 -3.03 13.05 8.87
C ASP A 29 -2.56 13.86 7.64
N VAL A 30 -2.79 13.36 6.44
CA VAL A 30 -2.23 13.94 5.21
C VAL A 30 -3.25 14.17 4.10
N CYS A 31 -4.40 13.51 4.15
CA CYS A 31 -5.46 13.64 3.15
C CYS A 31 -6.79 13.91 3.82
N GLU A 32 -7.69 14.56 3.09
CA GLU A 32 -9.07 14.72 3.50
C GLU A 32 -9.86 13.45 3.19
N PHE A 33 -10.86 13.15 4.02
CA PHE A 33 -11.78 12.05 3.79
C PHE A 33 -12.41 12.17 2.40
N GLY A 34 -12.39 11.09 1.63
CA GLY A 34 -12.93 11.07 0.28
C GLY A 34 -11.98 11.59 -0.79
N ALA A 35 -10.70 11.83 -0.48
CA ALA A 35 -9.71 12.23 -1.47
C ALA A 35 -9.63 11.18 -2.59
N ASP A 36 -9.50 11.63 -3.85
CA ASP A 36 -9.38 10.73 -4.99
C ASP A 36 -7.98 10.09 -5.07
N ASP A 37 -7.84 9.09 -5.94
CA ASP A 37 -6.58 8.34 -6.08
C ASP A 37 -5.41 9.22 -6.49
N GLU A 38 -5.65 10.21 -7.34
CA GLU A 38 -4.61 11.14 -7.78
C GLU A 38 -4.09 11.97 -6.62
N GLU A 39 -4.96 12.46 -5.76
CA GLU A 39 -4.58 13.25 -4.60
C GLU A 39 -3.79 12.40 -3.60
N VAL A 40 -4.25 11.18 -3.33
CA VAL A 40 -3.54 10.25 -2.46
C VAL A 40 -2.13 9.96 -3.02
N PHE A 41 -2.05 9.71 -4.32
CA PHE A 41 -0.79 9.45 -4.98
C PHE A 41 0.18 10.63 -4.83
N VAL A 42 -0.27 11.83 -5.14
CA VAL A 42 0.57 13.04 -5.05
C VAL A 42 1.08 13.26 -3.63
N ARG A 43 0.22 13.08 -2.64
CA ARG A 43 0.61 13.23 -1.23
C ARG A 43 1.67 12.20 -0.84
N ALA A 44 1.51 10.96 -1.26
CA ALA A 44 2.48 9.90 -0.97
C ALA A 44 3.87 10.25 -1.55
N GLN A 45 3.91 10.76 -2.79
CA GLN A 45 5.17 11.13 -3.41
C GLN A 45 5.86 12.27 -2.67
N LYS A 46 5.12 13.27 -2.24
CA LYS A 46 5.67 14.37 -1.45
C LYS A 46 6.27 13.92 -0.12
N LEU A 47 5.71 12.86 0.45
CA LEU A 47 6.16 12.29 1.73
C LEU A 47 7.27 11.25 1.56
N GLY A 48 7.60 10.89 0.33
CA GLY A 48 8.52 9.78 0.08
C GLY A 48 7.95 8.44 0.57
N ALA A 49 6.63 8.25 0.50
CA ALA A 49 5.94 7.11 1.09
C ALA A 49 5.48 6.11 0.04
N VAL A 50 5.52 4.83 0.43
CA VAL A 50 4.88 3.73 -0.30
C VAL A 50 3.40 3.75 0.03
N ILE A 51 2.54 3.59 -0.98
CA ILE A 51 1.08 3.50 -0.78
C ILE A 51 0.71 2.06 -0.50
N LEU A 52 -0.07 1.85 0.57
CA LEU A 52 -0.66 0.55 0.90
C LEU A 52 -2.17 0.68 0.82
N THR A 53 -2.79 -0.06 -0.10
CA THR A 53 -4.19 0.08 -0.43
C THR A 53 -4.81 -1.27 -0.81
N SER A 54 -6.14 -1.34 -0.79
CA SER A 54 -6.90 -2.45 -1.37
C SER A 54 -7.54 -2.09 -2.71
N ASP A 55 -7.34 -0.89 -3.19
CA ASP A 55 -7.90 -0.42 -4.46
C ASP A 55 -7.02 -0.86 -5.62
N ARG A 56 -7.59 -1.71 -6.50
CA ARG A 56 -6.88 -2.27 -7.66
C ARG A 56 -6.49 -1.24 -8.70
N ASP A 57 -7.10 -0.07 -8.71
CA ASP A 57 -6.74 0.99 -9.65
C ASP A 57 -5.31 1.45 -9.44
N PHE A 58 -4.80 1.36 -8.22
CA PHE A 58 -3.39 1.63 -7.93
C PHE A 58 -2.44 0.63 -8.55
N TYR A 59 -2.92 -0.51 -9.00
CA TYR A 59 -2.12 -1.48 -9.76
C TYR A 59 -2.30 -1.31 -11.27
N HIS A 60 -3.55 -1.13 -11.72
CA HIS A 60 -3.88 -1.16 -13.14
C HIS A 60 -3.79 0.22 -13.82
N THR A 61 -4.23 1.27 -13.17
CA THR A 61 -4.43 2.59 -13.79
C THR A 61 -3.34 3.59 -13.40
N VAL A 62 -3.09 3.75 -12.11
CA VAL A 62 -2.17 4.79 -11.62
C VAL A 62 -0.75 4.62 -12.17
N PRO A 63 -0.15 3.43 -12.22
CA PRO A 63 1.20 3.28 -12.77
C PRO A 63 1.33 3.58 -14.25
N LEU A 64 0.22 3.50 -15.01
CA LEU A 64 0.23 3.86 -16.43
C LEU A 64 0.39 5.37 -16.62
N VAL A 65 -0.20 6.14 -15.72
CA VAL A 65 -0.14 7.62 -15.75
C VAL A 65 1.12 8.13 -15.07
N HIS A 66 1.55 7.44 -14.01
CA HIS A 66 2.68 7.83 -13.19
C HIS A 66 3.71 6.69 -13.11
N PRO A 67 4.62 6.57 -14.08
CA PRO A 67 5.60 5.49 -14.09
C PRO A 67 6.70 5.65 -13.04
N GLU A 68 6.87 6.85 -12.49
CA GLU A 68 7.84 7.12 -11.42
C GLU A 68 7.12 7.38 -10.11
N HIS A 69 7.45 6.59 -9.07
CA HIS A 69 6.83 6.72 -7.76
C HIS A 69 7.66 6.00 -6.69
N CYS A 70 7.31 6.22 -5.42
CA CYS A 70 8.01 5.64 -4.29
C CYS A 70 7.67 4.17 -4.04
N GLY A 71 6.63 3.66 -4.65
CA GLY A 71 6.18 2.28 -4.53
C GLY A 71 4.72 2.16 -4.15
N ILE A 72 4.10 1.04 -4.54
CA ILE A 72 2.69 0.76 -4.28
C ILE A 72 2.54 -0.71 -3.93
N ILE A 73 1.78 -1.00 -2.87
CA ILE A 73 1.39 -2.35 -2.48
C ILE A 73 -0.13 -2.41 -2.47
N VAL A 74 -0.69 -3.25 -3.32
CA VAL A 74 -2.15 -3.48 -3.40
C VAL A 74 -2.46 -4.85 -2.82
N VAL A 75 -3.37 -4.92 -1.86
CA VAL A 75 -3.86 -6.17 -1.29
C VAL A 75 -5.26 -6.42 -1.83
N ALA A 76 -5.38 -7.41 -2.72
CA ALA A 76 -6.62 -7.70 -3.46
C ALA A 76 -7.06 -9.14 -3.22
N LEU A 77 -7.65 -9.39 -2.06
CA LEU A 77 -8.12 -10.71 -1.66
C LEU A 77 -9.58 -10.94 -2.06
N ARG A 78 -9.96 -12.21 -2.24
CA ARG A 78 -11.33 -12.59 -2.56
C ARG A 78 -12.28 -12.29 -1.41
N GLN A 79 -11.85 -12.52 -0.18
CA GLN A 79 -12.58 -12.18 1.04
C GLN A 79 -11.71 -11.26 1.88
N PRO A 80 -11.78 -9.93 1.64
CA PRO A 80 -10.85 -8.99 2.23
C PRO A 80 -11.22 -8.59 3.67
N ASN A 81 -11.40 -9.58 4.55
CA ASN A 81 -11.57 -9.30 5.95
C ASN A 81 -10.22 -8.89 6.59
N ARG A 82 -10.30 -8.21 7.73
CA ARG A 82 -9.13 -7.67 8.41
C ARG A 82 -8.06 -8.72 8.67
N ARG A 83 -8.44 -9.88 9.21
CA ARG A 83 -7.49 -10.94 9.54
C ARG A 83 -6.73 -11.44 8.30
N ALA A 84 -7.45 -11.68 7.21
CA ALA A 84 -6.84 -12.15 5.96
C ALA A 84 -5.86 -11.11 5.39
N ILE A 85 -6.24 -9.84 5.41
CA ILE A 85 -5.40 -8.75 4.93
C ILE A 85 -4.12 -8.66 5.77
N LEU A 86 -4.23 -8.67 7.10
CA LEU A 86 -3.08 -8.55 7.98
C LEU A 86 -2.14 -9.74 7.87
N THR A 87 -2.68 -10.96 7.75
CA THR A 87 -1.89 -12.17 7.56
C THR A 87 -1.10 -12.11 6.26
N ARG A 88 -1.74 -11.67 5.18
CA ARG A 88 -1.10 -11.56 3.86
C ARG A 88 -0.03 -10.47 3.86
N LEU A 89 -0.30 -9.35 4.50
CA LEU A 89 0.64 -8.25 4.62
C LEU A 89 1.88 -8.66 5.44
N GLN A 90 1.68 -9.37 6.54
CA GLN A 90 2.77 -9.90 7.35
C GLN A 90 3.65 -10.83 6.52
N TRP A 91 3.05 -11.74 5.76
CA TRP A 91 3.77 -12.62 4.85
C TRP A 91 4.63 -11.81 3.87
N PHE A 92 4.08 -10.74 3.32
CA PHE A 92 4.81 -9.89 2.37
C PHE A 92 6.07 -9.30 3.00
N PHE A 93 5.95 -8.70 4.17
CA PHE A 93 7.10 -8.10 4.85
C PHE A 93 8.14 -9.12 5.30
N GLU A 94 7.74 -10.35 5.59
CA GLU A 94 8.66 -11.42 5.96
C GLU A 94 9.44 -11.99 4.75
N ASN A 95 8.88 -11.88 3.56
CA ASN A 95 9.41 -12.53 2.37
C ASN A 95 10.01 -11.58 1.34
N PHE A 96 9.76 -10.30 1.45
CA PHE A 96 10.28 -9.31 0.50
C PHE A 96 11.05 -8.22 1.23
N ASP A 97 12.31 -8.09 0.87
CA ASP A 97 13.20 -7.02 1.32
C ASP A 97 13.83 -6.42 0.07
N CYS A 98 13.08 -5.56 -0.61
CA CYS A 98 13.50 -4.97 -1.87
C CYS A 98 13.23 -3.47 -1.88
N GLN A 99 13.90 -2.78 -2.80
CA GLN A 99 13.63 -1.38 -3.04
C GLN A 99 12.27 -1.24 -3.70
N MET A 100 11.45 -0.34 -3.16
CA MET A 100 10.08 -0.14 -3.61
C MET A 100 9.94 0.90 -4.72
N ALA A 101 10.97 1.71 -4.97
CA ALA A 101 10.90 2.77 -5.98
C ALA A 101 10.49 2.21 -7.34
N ASN A 102 9.44 2.76 -7.91
CA ASN A 102 8.87 2.41 -9.20
C ASN A 102 8.34 0.97 -9.29
N ARG A 103 8.11 0.33 -8.15
CA ARG A 103 7.55 -1.03 -8.12
C ARG A 103 6.13 -1.02 -7.62
N VAL A 104 5.29 -1.85 -8.24
CA VAL A 104 3.91 -2.04 -7.85
C VAL A 104 3.71 -3.53 -7.59
N PHE A 105 3.29 -3.86 -6.37
CA PHE A 105 2.96 -5.23 -5.99
C PHE A 105 1.45 -5.38 -5.86
N ILE A 106 0.94 -6.50 -6.35
CA ILE A 106 -0.43 -6.91 -6.04
C ILE A 106 -0.39 -8.26 -5.33
N LEU A 107 -0.95 -8.27 -4.12
CA LEU A 107 -1.05 -9.46 -3.27
C LEU A 107 -2.45 -10.02 -3.39
N ARG A 108 -2.55 -11.23 -3.91
CA ARG A 108 -3.78 -12.02 -3.96
C ARG A 108 -3.68 -13.16 -2.97
N ASP A 109 -4.73 -13.99 -2.85
CA ASP A 109 -4.76 -15.07 -1.85
C ASP A 109 -3.58 -16.03 -1.96
N TYR A 110 -3.18 -16.36 -3.19
CA TYR A 110 -2.15 -17.36 -3.45
C TYR A 110 -1.04 -16.89 -4.38
N SER A 111 -1.02 -15.60 -4.71
CA SER A 111 -0.01 -15.05 -5.61
C SER A 111 0.44 -13.66 -5.17
N CYS A 112 1.64 -13.32 -5.58
CA CYS A 112 2.19 -11.99 -5.45
C CYS A 112 2.83 -11.64 -6.78
N ARG A 113 2.37 -10.57 -7.42
CA ARG A 113 2.92 -10.09 -8.69
C ARG A 113 3.50 -8.70 -8.51
N ALA A 114 4.59 -8.43 -9.23
CA ALA A 114 5.23 -7.14 -9.27
C ALA A 114 5.38 -6.65 -10.71
N LYS A 115 5.25 -5.35 -10.89
CA LYS A 115 5.58 -4.73 -12.16
C LYS A 115 6.24 -3.37 -11.96
#